data_68d46f1aed0b0d462d8393f53df8d903
#
_entry.id   68d46f1aed0b0d462d8393f53df8d903
#
_cell.length_a   1.000
_cell.length_b   1.000
_cell.length_c   1.000
_cell.angle_alpha   90.00
_cell.angle_beta   90.00
_cell.angle_gamma   90.00
#
_symmetry.space_group_name_H-M   'P 1'
#
loop_
_entity.id
_entity.type
_entity.pdbx_description
1 polymer ?
#
loop_
_entity_poly.entity_id
_entity_poly.type
_entity_poly.pdbx_seq_one_letter_code
_entity_poly.pdbx_strand_id
1 'polypeptide(L)'
;MDDLDALARHLLDEARTSAHGRSAHLFLHDGPLRQAVIALTAGTELDEHNTPPAASLHVLYGRVRLTGQGGGPELKAGQVAMLPRERHGLLALENAAVVLTAVTGVPLSERRTAAAAATPG
;
A
#
# COMPACT_ATOMS: atom_id res chain seq x y z
N MET A 1 13.64 9.11 -12.23
CA MET A 1 14.01 7.99 -11.36
C MET A 1 13.85 8.42 -9.91
N ASP A 2 13.26 7.59 -9.10
CA ASP A 2 12.94 7.93 -7.71
C ASP A 2 13.79 7.13 -6.74
N ASP A 3 14.26 7.80 -5.70
CA ASP A 3 14.95 7.16 -4.57
C ASP A 3 13.90 6.94 -3.48
N LEU A 4 13.49 5.70 -3.30
CA LEU A 4 12.42 5.37 -2.35
C LEU A 4 12.82 5.64 -0.90
N ASP A 5 14.09 5.43 -0.55
CA ASP A 5 14.54 5.70 0.82
C ASP A 5 14.47 7.19 1.13
N ALA A 6 14.92 8.03 0.19
CA ALA A 6 14.86 9.48 0.34
C ALA A 6 13.40 9.96 0.41
N LEU A 7 12.55 9.42 -0.46
CA LEU A 7 11.14 9.77 -0.48
C LEU A 7 10.44 9.34 0.81
N ALA A 8 10.74 8.15 1.31
CA ALA A 8 10.17 7.66 2.57
C ALA A 8 10.54 8.56 3.74
N ARG A 9 11.81 8.97 3.84
CA ARG A 9 12.25 9.89 4.90
C ARG A 9 11.55 11.23 4.83
N HIS A 10 11.44 11.79 3.62
CA HIS A 10 10.77 13.06 3.41
C HIS A 10 9.29 12.99 3.82
N LEU A 11 8.60 11.93 3.40
CA LEU A 11 7.19 11.77 3.72
C LEU A 11 6.96 11.47 5.21
N LEU A 12 7.88 10.76 5.88
CA LEU A 12 7.79 10.57 7.32
C LEU A 12 7.91 11.89 8.07
N ASP A 13 8.81 12.78 7.64
CA ASP A 13 8.91 14.11 8.23
C ASP A 13 7.62 14.91 8.04
N GLU A 14 7.02 14.83 6.86
CA GLU A 14 5.72 15.46 6.61
C GLU A 14 4.62 14.86 7.48
N ALA A 15 4.60 13.53 7.61
CA ALA A 15 3.58 12.85 8.41
C ALA A 15 3.62 13.27 9.88
N ARG A 16 4.82 13.50 10.42
CA ARG A 16 4.99 13.93 11.81
C ARG A 16 4.34 15.27 12.09
N THR A 17 4.26 16.14 11.11
CA THR A 17 3.65 17.47 11.25
C THR A 17 2.25 17.56 10.66
N SER A 18 1.78 16.47 10.06
CA SER A 18 0.44 16.40 9.49
C SER A 18 -0.60 16.22 10.59
N ALA A 19 -1.76 16.86 10.44
CA ALA A 19 -2.88 16.72 11.38
C ALA A 19 -3.37 15.28 11.50
N HIS A 20 -3.20 14.47 10.44
CA HIS A 20 -3.69 13.10 10.41
C HIS A 20 -2.57 12.06 10.55
N GLY A 21 -1.33 12.50 10.76
CA GLY A 21 -0.20 11.60 10.97
C GLY A 21 0.20 10.80 9.74
N ARG A 22 -0.13 11.29 8.54
CA ARG A 22 0.17 10.59 7.30
C ARG A 22 0.53 11.54 6.18
N SER A 23 1.33 11.01 5.25
CA SER A 23 1.67 11.71 4.01
C SER A 23 1.91 10.66 2.94
N ALA A 24 1.57 10.98 1.69
CA ALA A 24 1.69 10.03 0.60
C ALA A 24 2.10 10.72 -0.69
N HIS A 25 2.78 9.99 -1.55
CA HIS A 25 3.17 10.50 -2.86
C HIS A 25 3.08 9.37 -3.90
N LEU A 26 2.29 9.61 -4.93
CA LEU A 26 2.21 8.72 -6.09
C LEU A 26 3.41 9.02 -6.97
N PHE A 27 4.40 8.12 -6.98
CA PHE A 27 5.64 8.34 -7.71
C PHE A 27 5.68 7.64 -9.08
N LEU A 28 4.76 6.71 -9.32
CA LEU A 28 4.67 6.02 -10.59
C LEU A 28 3.22 5.82 -10.97
N HIS A 29 2.89 6.27 -12.18
CA HIS A 29 1.55 6.10 -12.73
C HIS A 29 1.71 5.80 -14.22
N ASP A 30 1.50 4.55 -14.59
CA ASP A 30 1.63 4.09 -15.97
C ASP A 30 0.43 3.21 -16.32
N GLY A 31 -0.54 3.80 -17.01
CA GLY A 31 -1.79 3.12 -17.29
C GLY A 31 -2.46 2.61 -16.02
N PRO A 32 -2.77 1.32 -15.94
CA PRO A 32 -3.40 0.75 -14.75
C PRO A 32 -2.42 0.56 -13.58
N LEU A 33 -1.11 0.66 -13.81
CA LEU A 33 -0.11 0.47 -12.75
C LEU A 33 0.09 1.76 -11.98
N ARG A 34 -0.02 1.68 -10.66
CA ARG A 34 0.21 2.80 -9.75
C ARG A 34 1.07 2.35 -8.59
N GLN A 35 2.05 3.17 -8.23
CA GLN A 35 2.87 2.94 -7.06
C GLN A 35 2.99 4.23 -6.25
N ALA A 36 2.76 4.12 -4.96
CA ALA A 36 2.83 5.25 -4.04
C ALA A 36 3.62 4.86 -2.80
N VAL A 37 4.34 5.84 -2.24
CA VAL A 37 4.87 5.70 -0.88
C VAL A 37 3.86 6.36 0.07
N ILE A 38 3.54 5.68 1.15
CA ILE A 38 2.68 6.19 2.21
C ILE A 38 3.47 6.14 3.51
N ALA A 39 3.59 7.27 4.16
CA ALA A 39 4.24 7.38 5.47
C ALA A 39 3.18 7.58 6.55
N LEU A 40 3.33 6.87 7.66
CA LEU A 40 2.39 6.89 8.78
C LEU A 40 3.16 6.99 10.08
N THR A 41 2.71 7.87 10.96
CA THR A 41 3.25 7.90 12.32
C THR A 41 2.65 6.76 13.15
N ALA A 42 3.37 6.35 14.19
CA ALA A 42 2.91 5.28 15.10
C ALA A 42 1.49 5.55 15.59
N GLY A 43 0.63 4.55 15.51
CA GLY A 43 -0.75 4.64 15.93
C GLY A 43 -1.71 5.18 14.88
N THR A 44 -1.20 5.69 13.77
CA THR A 44 -2.05 6.18 12.67
C THR A 44 -2.65 5.01 11.92
N GLU A 45 -3.93 5.13 11.61
CA GLU A 45 -4.67 4.09 10.92
C GLU A 45 -5.27 4.64 9.63
N LEU A 46 -5.12 3.88 8.54
CA LEU A 46 -5.86 4.11 7.32
C LEU A 46 -7.14 3.30 7.39
N ASP A 47 -8.27 3.97 7.20
CA ASP A 47 -9.57 3.32 7.31
C ASP A 47 -9.75 2.22 6.25
N GLU A 48 -10.61 1.28 6.56
CA GLU A 48 -10.96 0.23 5.61
C GLU A 48 -11.59 0.81 4.36
N HIS A 49 -11.16 0.30 3.23
CA HIS A 49 -11.67 0.73 1.94
C HIS A 49 -11.67 -0.44 0.96
N ASN A 50 -12.35 -0.25 -0.15
CA ASN A 50 -12.42 -1.27 -1.19
C ASN A 50 -11.07 -1.45 -1.86
N THR A 51 -10.71 -2.71 -2.10
CA THR A 51 -9.44 -3.07 -2.68
C THR A 51 -9.46 -2.88 -4.19
N PRO A 52 -8.39 -2.34 -4.82
CA PRO A 52 -8.26 -2.38 -6.27
C PRO A 52 -8.17 -3.83 -6.77
N PRO A 53 -8.26 -4.05 -8.09
CA PRO A 53 -8.22 -5.39 -8.67
C PRO A 53 -7.04 -6.25 -8.22
N ALA A 54 -5.89 -5.63 -8.06
CA ALA A 54 -4.70 -6.28 -7.53
C ALA A 54 -3.86 -5.24 -6.83
N ALA A 55 -3.29 -5.61 -5.70
CA ALA A 55 -2.42 -4.70 -4.95
C ALA A 55 -1.47 -5.47 -4.05
N SER A 56 -0.30 -4.89 -3.84
CA SER A 56 0.67 -5.39 -2.86
C SER A 56 1.15 -4.26 -1.97
N LEU A 57 1.59 -4.62 -0.79
CA LEU A 57 2.15 -3.69 0.19
C LEU A 57 3.56 -4.16 0.55
N HIS A 58 4.53 -3.27 0.37
CA HIS A 58 5.93 -3.53 0.71
C HIS A 58 6.35 -2.53 1.78
N VAL A 59 6.78 -3.02 2.94
CA VAL A 59 7.21 -2.15 4.04
C VAL A 59 8.67 -1.76 3.82
N LEU A 60 8.92 -0.46 3.73
CA LEU A 60 10.28 0.08 3.61
C LEU A 60 10.90 0.35 4.97
N TYR A 61 10.08 0.78 5.94
CA TYR A 61 10.54 1.20 7.25
C TYR A 61 9.43 0.95 8.27
N GLY A 62 9.82 0.52 9.47
CA GLY A 62 8.88 0.33 10.57
C GLY A 62 8.07 -0.94 10.47
N ARG A 63 6.92 -0.95 11.15
CA ARG A 63 6.00 -2.09 11.17
C ARG A 63 4.57 -1.62 11.03
N VAL A 64 3.78 -2.40 10.30
CA VAL A 64 2.37 -2.15 10.09
C VAL A 64 1.58 -3.44 10.30
N ARG A 65 0.28 -3.29 10.52
CA ARG A 65 -0.65 -4.42 10.56
C ARG A 65 -1.80 -4.15 9.61
N LEU A 66 -2.14 -5.12 8.78
CA LEU A 66 -3.37 -5.05 8.00
C LEU A 66 -4.55 -5.21 8.94
N THR A 67 -5.55 -4.33 8.79
CA THR A 67 -6.76 -4.36 9.60
C THR A 67 -7.94 -4.72 8.72
N GLY A 68 -9.04 -5.15 9.34
CA GLY A 68 -10.24 -5.52 8.63
C GLY A 68 -10.90 -6.70 9.31
N GLN A 69 -11.82 -7.33 8.60
CA GLN A 69 -12.58 -8.45 9.13
C GLN A 69 -11.64 -9.62 9.44
N GLY A 70 -11.63 -10.06 10.69
CA GLY A 70 -10.76 -11.16 11.12
C GLY A 70 -9.32 -10.76 11.40
N GLY A 71 -9.01 -9.47 11.35
CA GLY A 71 -7.65 -8.98 11.52
C GLY A 71 -6.77 -9.25 10.31
N GLY A 72 -5.47 -9.10 10.45
CA GLY A 72 -4.56 -9.35 9.35
C GLY A 72 -3.12 -9.50 9.82
N PRO A 73 -2.21 -9.83 8.90
CA PRO A 73 -0.81 -10.03 9.26
C PRO A 73 -0.12 -8.73 9.63
N GLU A 74 0.92 -8.87 10.42
CA GLU A 74 1.85 -7.81 10.73
C GLU A 74 3.04 -7.93 9.77
N LEU A 75 3.45 -6.80 9.19
CA LEU A 75 4.59 -6.73 8.29
C LEU A 75 5.64 -5.78 8.84
N LYS A 76 6.90 -6.13 8.68
CA LYS A 76 8.03 -5.29 9.05
C LYS A 76 8.85 -4.94 7.82
N ALA A 77 9.79 -4.02 8.00
CA ALA A 77 10.67 -3.56 6.91
C ALA A 77 11.26 -4.72 6.12
N GLY A 78 11.20 -4.63 4.81
CA GLY A 78 11.69 -5.64 3.89
C GLY A 78 10.66 -6.69 3.51
N GLN A 79 9.50 -6.71 4.15
CA GLN A 79 8.45 -7.69 3.83
C GLN A 79 7.44 -7.11 2.85
N VAL A 80 6.90 -7.98 2.01
CA VAL A 80 5.86 -7.63 1.05
C VAL A 80 4.72 -8.64 1.17
N ALA A 81 3.50 -8.16 1.02
CA ALA A 81 2.33 -9.03 1.03
C ALA A 81 1.35 -8.59 -0.06
N MET A 82 0.63 -9.55 -0.62
CA MET A 82 -0.53 -9.24 -1.43
C MET A 82 -1.64 -8.76 -0.52
N LEU A 83 -2.31 -7.69 -0.94
CA LEU A 83 -3.44 -7.18 -0.17
C LEU A 83 -4.68 -8.04 -0.42
N PRO A 84 -5.46 -8.32 0.63
CA PRO A 84 -6.68 -9.10 0.48
C PRO A 84 -7.70 -8.34 -0.38
N ARG A 85 -8.57 -9.09 -1.05
CA ARG A 85 -9.60 -8.48 -1.90
C ARG A 85 -10.77 -7.93 -1.10
N GLU A 86 -10.92 -8.34 0.15
CA GLU A 86 -11.91 -7.78 1.06
C GLU A 86 -11.50 -6.38 1.48
N ARG A 87 -12.45 -5.61 1.97
CA ARG A 87 -12.16 -4.30 2.55
C ARG A 87 -11.15 -4.47 3.68
N HIS A 88 -10.15 -3.64 3.68
CA HIS A 88 -9.11 -3.65 4.70
C HIS A 88 -8.55 -2.25 4.92
N GLY A 89 -7.93 -2.06 6.06
CA GLY A 89 -7.20 -0.86 6.41
C GLY A 89 -5.77 -1.20 6.78
N LEU A 90 -5.08 -0.24 7.35
CA LEU A 90 -3.68 -0.38 7.72
C LEU A 90 -3.43 0.40 9.01
N LEU A 91 -2.78 -0.25 9.97
CA LEU A 91 -2.41 0.38 11.24
C LEU A 91 -0.88 0.43 11.33
N ALA A 92 -0.34 1.61 11.56
CA ALA A 92 1.10 1.76 11.83
C ALA A 92 1.38 1.42 13.28
N LEU A 93 2.13 0.34 13.50
CA LEU A 93 2.55 -0.07 14.84
C LEU A 93 3.75 0.75 15.33
N GLU A 94 4.52 1.26 14.37
CA GLU A 94 5.65 2.18 14.57
C GLU A 94 5.54 3.24 13.49
N ASN A 95 6.37 4.28 13.56
CA ASN A 95 6.52 5.16 12.40
C ASN A 95 6.93 4.29 11.22
N ALA A 96 6.19 4.36 10.13
CA ALA A 96 6.35 3.43 9.03
C ALA A 96 6.25 4.12 7.67
N ALA A 97 6.91 3.54 6.68
CA ALA A 97 6.75 3.93 5.29
C ALA A 97 6.58 2.66 4.46
N VAL A 98 5.59 2.68 3.59
CA VAL A 98 5.23 1.51 2.78
C VAL A 98 5.11 1.92 1.31
N VAL A 99 5.37 0.96 0.42
CA VAL A 99 5.08 1.11 -1.01
C VAL A 99 3.80 0.33 -1.29
N LEU A 100 2.79 1.06 -1.73
CA LEU A 100 1.56 0.46 -2.22
C LEU A 100 1.65 0.36 -3.74
N THR A 101 1.58 -0.86 -4.25
CA THR A 101 1.50 -1.10 -5.69
C THR A 101 0.09 -1.57 -6.00
N ALA A 102 -0.57 -0.90 -6.94
CA ALA A 102 -1.96 -1.21 -7.28
C ALA A 102 -2.16 -1.22 -8.78
N VAL A 103 -3.03 -2.12 -9.22
CA VAL A 103 -3.54 -2.15 -10.58
C VAL A 103 -4.97 -1.62 -10.54
N THR A 104 -5.22 -0.52 -11.22
CA THR A 104 -6.52 0.16 -11.19
C THR A 104 -7.02 0.41 -12.61
N GLY A 105 -8.31 0.79 -12.72
CA GLY A 105 -8.88 1.18 -14.00
C GLY A 105 -9.09 0.04 -14.98
N VAL A 106 -8.98 -1.21 -14.55
CA VAL A 106 -9.21 -2.39 -15.40
C VAL A 106 -10.63 -2.91 -15.14
N PRO A 107 -11.51 -2.93 -16.15
CA PRO A 107 -12.85 -3.48 -15.99
C PRO A 107 -12.82 -4.94 -15.57
N LEU A 108 -13.86 -5.37 -14.85
CA LEU A 108 -13.94 -6.73 -14.33
C LEU A 108 -13.79 -7.79 -15.41
N SER A 109 -14.42 -7.57 -16.58
CA SER A 109 -14.33 -8.48 -17.70
C SER A 109 -12.90 -8.60 -18.24
N GLU A 110 -12.19 -7.48 -18.32
CA GLU A 110 -10.80 -7.48 -18.77
C GLU A 110 -9.88 -8.16 -17.75
N ARG A 111 -10.16 -7.97 -16.47
CA ARG A 111 -9.39 -8.64 -15.44
C ARG A 111 -9.49 -10.16 -15.53
N ARG A 112 -10.69 -10.67 -15.80
CA ARG A 112 -10.89 -12.11 -16.00
C ARG A 112 -10.12 -12.61 -17.21
N THR A 113 -10.16 -11.87 -18.31
CA THR A 113 -9.42 -12.22 -19.51
C THR A 113 -7.93 -12.21 -19.26
N ALA A 114 -7.44 -11.19 -18.60
CA ALA A 114 -6.02 -11.08 -18.24
C ALA A 114 -5.59 -12.21 -17.30
N ALA A 115 -6.41 -12.56 -16.34
CA ALA A 115 -6.11 -13.67 -15.42
C ALA A 115 -6.06 -15.00 -16.16
N ALA A 116 -6.98 -15.25 -17.08
CA ALA A 116 -6.98 -16.45 -17.89
C ALA A 116 -5.72 -16.53 -18.77
N ALA A 117 -5.31 -15.40 -19.33
CA ALA A 117 -4.10 -15.36 -20.15
C ALA A 117 -2.82 -15.49 -19.31
N ALA A 118 -2.84 -15.00 -18.08
CA ALA A 118 -1.68 -15.05 -17.20
C ALA A 118 -1.49 -16.41 -16.52
N THR A 119 -2.45 -17.29 -16.60
CA THR A 119 -2.36 -18.62 -16.05
C THR A 119 -2.29 -19.67 -17.16
N PRO A 120 -1.24 -19.69 -17.94
CA PRO A 120 -1.07 -20.67 -19.00
C PRO A 120 -0.81 -22.02 -18.39
N GLY A 121 -1.73 -22.82 -18.42
CA GLY A 121 -1.55 -24.18 -17.92
C GLY A 121 -1.20 -24.24 -16.49
#